data_3e60781a45476bc677e3dac29144ee4e
#
_entry.id   3e60781a45476bc677e3dac29144ee4e
#
_cell.length_a   1.000
_cell.length_b   1.000
_cell.length_c   1.000
_cell.angle_alpha   90.00
_cell.angle_beta   90.00
_cell.angle_gamma   90.00
#
_symmetry.space_group_name_H-M   'P 1'
#
loop_
_entity.id
_entity.type
_entity.pdbx_description
1 polymer ?
#
loop_
_entity_poly.entity_id
_entity_poly.type
_entity_poly.pdbx_seq_one_letter_code
_entity_poly.pdbx_strand_id
1 'polypeptide(L)'
;MTKKRWLSHLASVALVLCLTATAVAQDRPNILVVWGDDIGQSNISYFTRGLMGYQTPNIDRIAHEGMAFTDYYGEQSCTAGRSSFIMGQSVFRTGLSKVGLPGAKEGMQPEDPTIATVLNTQGYATGQFGKNHLGDRDEMLPTMHGFDEFLGNLYHLNAEEEPENEDYPADVMLADGQTFAEKYGPRGVIHSWSNGDGTQRVEDTGPLTKK
;
A
#
# COMPACT_ATOMS: atom_id res chain seq x y z
N MET A 1 -13.13 -35.86 -55.48
CA MET A 1 -13.34 -35.08 -54.22
C MET A 1 -13.11 -33.60 -54.58
N THR A 2 -14.15 -32.78 -54.48
CA THR A 2 -14.13 -31.42 -55.02
C THR A 2 -13.43 -30.44 -54.08
N LYS A 3 -12.73 -29.42 -54.58
CA LYS A 3 -12.05 -28.35 -53.83
C LYS A 3 -12.90 -27.78 -52.68
N LYS A 4 -14.21 -27.77 -52.78
CA LYS A 4 -15.16 -27.33 -51.74
C LYS A 4 -15.11 -28.17 -50.48
N ARG A 5 -14.91 -29.47 -50.56
CA ARG A 5 -14.82 -30.35 -49.37
C ARG A 5 -13.52 -30.15 -48.60
N TRP A 6 -12.42 -29.86 -49.28
CA TRP A 6 -11.14 -29.56 -48.65
C TRP A 6 -11.17 -28.22 -47.87
N LEU A 7 -11.80 -27.20 -48.44
CA LEU A 7 -11.96 -25.89 -47.77
C LEU A 7 -12.86 -25.97 -46.53
N SER A 8 -13.91 -26.80 -46.55
CA SER A 8 -14.76 -27.01 -45.40
C SER A 8 -14.03 -27.74 -44.25
N HIS A 9 -13.17 -28.70 -44.57
CA HIS A 9 -12.37 -29.39 -43.54
C HIS A 9 -11.27 -28.50 -42.96
N LEU A 10 -10.62 -27.67 -43.75
CA LEU A 10 -9.66 -26.67 -43.27
C LEU A 10 -10.32 -25.61 -42.40
N ALA A 11 -11.51 -25.14 -42.75
CA ALA A 11 -12.27 -24.20 -41.93
C ALA A 11 -12.73 -24.82 -40.61
N SER A 12 -13.15 -26.09 -40.62
CA SER A 12 -13.52 -26.81 -39.37
C SER A 12 -12.33 -27.07 -38.46
N VAL A 13 -11.16 -27.42 -39.02
CA VAL A 13 -9.92 -27.60 -38.22
C VAL A 13 -9.44 -26.28 -37.64
N ALA A 14 -9.50 -25.18 -38.41
CA ALA A 14 -9.16 -23.84 -37.88
C ALA A 14 -10.12 -23.38 -36.78
N LEU A 15 -11.43 -23.68 -36.93
CA LEU A 15 -12.42 -23.35 -35.90
C LEU A 15 -12.21 -24.17 -34.62
N VAL A 16 -11.86 -25.44 -34.72
CA VAL A 16 -11.54 -26.31 -33.58
C VAL A 16 -10.24 -25.85 -32.88
N LEU A 17 -9.22 -25.45 -33.66
CA LEU A 17 -7.98 -24.90 -33.13
C LEU A 17 -8.19 -23.53 -32.42
N CYS A 18 -9.11 -22.70 -32.93
CA CYS A 18 -9.47 -21.44 -32.22
C CYS A 18 -10.28 -21.68 -30.95
N LEU A 19 -11.08 -22.75 -30.87
CA LEU A 19 -11.89 -23.09 -29.72
C LEU A 19 -11.05 -23.79 -28.60
N THR A 20 -9.89 -24.33 -28.93
CA THR A 20 -8.96 -24.93 -27.94
C THR A 20 -7.95 -23.94 -27.37
N ALA A 21 -7.92 -22.71 -27.86
CA ALA A 21 -7.31 -21.61 -27.10
C ALA A 21 -8.24 -21.27 -25.93
N THR A 22 -8.47 -22.24 -25.04
CA THR A 22 -8.86 -21.91 -23.66
C THR A 22 -7.74 -21.02 -23.17
N ALA A 23 -8.04 -19.73 -22.99
CA ALA A 23 -7.23 -18.91 -22.13
C ALA A 23 -7.09 -19.73 -20.83
N VAL A 24 -5.95 -20.32 -20.62
CA VAL A 24 -5.57 -20.77 -19.29
C VAL A 24 -5.53 -19.45 -18.51
N ALA A 25 -6.66 -19.11 -17.92
CA ALA A 25 -6.67 -18.10 -16.89
C ALA A 25 -5.61 -18.62 -15.91
N GLN A 26 -4.46 -17.98 -15.92
CA GLN A 26 -3.41 -18.32 -14.99
C GLN A 26 -4.06 -18.17 -13.64
N ASP A 27 -4.09 -19.25 -12.87
CA ASP A 27 -4.80 -19.36 -11.59
C ASP A 27 -4.01 -18.55 -10.54
N ARG A 28 -4.00 -17.22 -10.75
CA ARG A 28 -3.32 -16.27 -9.90
C ARG A 28 -4.35 -15.69 -8.95
N PRO A 29 -4.29 -16.02 -7.66
CA PRO A 29 -5.25 -15.48 -6.70
C PRO A 29 -5.08 -13.96 -6.60
N ASN A 30 -6.19 -13.25 -6.40
CA ASN A 30 -6.13 -11.89 -5.92
C ASN A 30 -5.57 -11.87 -4.50
N ILE A 31 -4.73 -10.88 -4.22
CA ILE A 31 -4.07 -10.73 -2.92
C ILE A 31 -4.59 -9.46 -2.28
N LEU A 32 -5.32 -9.59 -1.18
CA LEU A 32 -5.76 -8.47 -0.36
C LEU A 32 -4.99 -8.49 0.96
N VAL A 33 -4.23 -7.43 1.22
CA VAL A 33 -3.58 -7.20 2.52
C VAL A 33 -4.37 -6.13 3.27
N VAL A 34 -4.79 -6.45 4.49
CA VAL A 34 -5.44 -5.50 5.41
C VAL A 34 -4.48 -5.27 6.58
N TRP A 35 -3.95 -4.06 6.66
CA TRP A 35 -2.99 -3.68 7.68
C TRP A 35 -3.68 -2.99 8.83
N GLY A 36 -3.66 -3.60 10.03
CA GLY A 36 -4.10 -2.94 11.26
C GLY A 36 -3.02 -1.98 11.76
N ASP A 37 -3.42 -0.74 12.10
CA ASP A 37 -2.52 0.28 12.63
C ASP A 37 -2.73 0.39 14.14
N ASP A 38 -1.70 0.10 14.92
CA ASP A 38 -1.72 0.05 16.39
C ASP A 38 -2.76 -0.92 17.00
N ILE A 39 -3.12 -1.97 16.25
CA ILE A 39 -4.01 -3.03 16.73
C ILE A 39 -3.17 -4.15 17.31
N GLY A 40 -3.20 -4.28 18.62
CA GLY A 40 -2.48 -5.34 19.34
C GLY A 40 -3.20 -6.70 19.25
N GLN A 41 -2.47 -7.77 19.51
CA GLN A 41 -3.00 -9.13 19.54
C GLN A 41 -4.20 -9.24 20.51
N SER A 42 -4.17 -8.53 21.63
CA SER A 42 -5.27 -8.51 22.61
C SER A 42 -6.55 -7.87 22.10
N ASN A 43 -6.50 -7.07 21.05
CA ASN A 43 -7.66 -6.44 20.42
C ASN A 43 -8.45 -7.39 19.52
N ILE A 44 -7.88 -8.53 19.14
CA ILE A 44 -8.52 -9.51 18.24
C ILE A 44 -9.12 -10.63 19.07
N SER A 45 -10.46 -10.80 19.01
CA SER A 45 -11.16 -11.75 19.86
C SER A 45 -10.81 -13.21 19.59
N TYR A 46 -10.34 -13.54 18.40
CA TYR A 46 -9.81 -14.88 18.09
C TYR A 46 -8.72 -15.32 19.08
N PHE A 47 -7.79 -14.42 19.42
CA PHE A 47 -6.67 -14.72 20.32
C PHE A 47 -7.04 -14.59 21.80
N THR A 48 -8.03 -13.79 22.14
CA THR A 48 -8.34 -13.41 23.53
C THR A 48 -9.73 -13.80 24.00
N ARG A 49 -10.55 -14.37 23.12
CA ARG A 49 -11.95 -14.72 23.40
C ARG A 49 -12.79 -13.54 23.87
N GLY A 50 -12.44 -12.32 23.39
CA GLY A 50 -13.15 -11.10 23.75
C GLY A 50 -12.77 -10.53 25.13
N LEU A 51 -11.57 -10.80 25.63
CA LEU A 51 -11.07 -10.26 26.91
C LEU A 51 -11.17 -8.73 27.00
N MET A 52 -11.05 -8.02 25.87
CA MET A 52 -11.16 -6.56 25.81
C MET A 52 -12.61 -6.04 25.88
N GLY A 53 -13.61 -6.89 26.05
CA GLY A 53 -15.01 -6.53 26.18
C GLY A 53 -15.75 -6.32 24.86
N TYR A 54 -15.14 -6.63 23.73
CA TYR A 54 -15.75 -6.61 22.39
C TYR A 54 -15.31 -7.82 21.55
N GLN A 55 -15.93 -7.99 20.40
CA GLN A 55 -15.68 -9.09 19.48
C GLN A 55 -15.27 -8.56 18.12
N THR A 56 -14.43 -9.32 17.42
CA THR A 56 -13.99 -9.04 16.04
C THR A 56 -14.44 -10.14 15.08
N PRO A 57 -15.76 -10.36 14.91
CA PRO A 57 -16.29 -11.59 14.29
C PRO A 57 -15.85 -11.79 12.84
N ASN A 58 -15.64 -10.71 12.09
CA ASN A 58 -15.20 -10.80 10.70
C ASN A 58 -13.71 -11.15 10.59
N ILE A 59 -12.88 -10.63 11.50
CA ILE A 59 -11.44 -11.00 11.57
C ILE A 59 -11.32 -12.43 12.07
N ASP A 60 -12.07 -12.79 13.11
CA ASP A 60 -12.09 -14.14 13.67
C ASP A 60 -12.51 -15.19 12.63
N ARG A 61 -13.46 -14.82 11.73
CA ARG A 61 -13.87 -15.68 10.62
C ARG A 61 -12.70 -15.97 9.66
N ILE A 62 -11.86 -14.98 9.34
CA ILE A 62 -10.67 -15.20 8.50
C ILE A 62 -9.74 -16.21 9.17
N ALA A 63 -9.56 -16.11 10.49
CA ALA A 63 -8.74 -17.05 11.24
C ALA A 63 -9.33 -18.47 11.28
N HIS A 64 -10.66 -18.61 11.38
CA HIS A 64 -11.35 -19.90 11.40
C HIS A 64 -11.41 -20.59 10.04
N GLU A 65 -11.60 -19.81 8.97
CA GLU A 65 -11.71 -20.34 7.60
C GLU A 65 -10.35 -20.48 6.90
N GLY A 66 -9.32 -19.83 7.43
CA GLY A 66 -7.97 -19.78 6.87
C GLY A 66 -6.91 -20.24 7.86
N MET A 67 -5.98 -19.36 8.18
CA MET A 67 -4.86 -19.64 9.08
C MET A 67 -4.61 -18.45 10.01
N ALA A 68 -4.30 -18.74 11.26
CA ALA A 68 -3.83 -17.76 12.22
C ALA A 68 -2.40 -18.10 12.68
N PHE A 69 -1.54 -17.13 12.74
CA PHE A 69 -0.17 -17.25 13.24
C PHE A 69 -0.14 -16.79 14.70
N THR A 70 0.41 -17.61 15.58
CA THR A 70 0.57 -17.29 17.01
C THR A 70 1.87 -16.57 17.30
N ASP A 71 2.86 -16.72 16.43
CA ASP A 71 4.21 -16.20 16.58
C ASP A 71 4.60 -15.38 15.34
N TYR A 72 3.90 -14.27 15.15
CA TYR A 72 4.19 -13.28 14.10
C TYR A 72 4.36 -11.92 14.76
N TYR A 73 5.61 -11.51 14.91
CA TYR A 73 5.96 -10.31 15.67
C TYR A 73 6.02 -9.08 14.77
N GLY A 74 5.50 -7.96 15.29
CA GLY A 74 5.60 -6.66 14.66
C GLY A 74 6.90 -5.93 15.02
N GLU A 75 7.13 -4.84 14.32
CA GLU A 75 8.16 -3.88 14.68
C GLU A 75 7.61 -2.88 15.73
N GLN A 76 8.50 -2.08 16.31
CA GLN A 76 8.18 -1.19 17.42
C GLN A 76 7.33 0.04 17.06
N SER A 77 7.13 0.34 15.77
CA SER A 77 6.36 1.50 15.30
C SER A 77 5.74 1.29 13.95
N CYS A 78 4.79 2.16 13.58
CA CYS A 78 4.08 2.08 12.33
C CYS A 78 4.99 2.20 11.09
N THR A 79 5.91 3.16 11.03
CA THR A 79 6.88 3.27 9.94
C THR A 79 7.74 2.02 9.84
N ALA A 80 8.27 1.53 10.95
CA ALA A 80 9.12 0.35 11.00
C ALA A 80 8.38 -0.91 10.51
N GLY A 81 7.19 -1.17 11.02
CA GLY A 81 6.39 -2.33 10.62
C GLY A 81 5.97 -2.28 9.15
N ARG A 82 5.55 -1.10 8.66
CA ARG A 82 5.18 -0.91 7.24
C ARG A 82 6.35 -1.10 6.31
N SER A 83 7.52 -0.55 6.69
CA SER A 83 8.76 -0.70 5.94
C SER A 83 9.18 -2.18 5.86
N SER A 84 9.20 -2.89 6.97
CA SER A 84 9.56 -4.31 7.00
C SER A 84 8.62 -5.17 6.16
N PHE A 85 7.31 -4.90 6.20
CA PHE A 85 6.33 -5.64 5.42
C PHE A 85 6.40 -5.31 3.92
N ILE A 86 6.35 -4.02 3.57
CA ILE A 86 6.28 -3.58 2.17
C ILE A 86 7.57 -3.91 1.42
N MET A 87 8.72 -3.67 2.06
CA MET A 87 10.05 -3.87 1.45
C MET A 87 10.64 -5.25 1.71
N GLY A 88 10.05 -6.05 2.61
CA GLY A 88 10.57 -7.37 2.97
C GLY A 88 11.98 -7.31 3.59
N GLN A 89 12.34 -6.21 4.23
CA GLN A 89 13.66 -5.95 4.78
C GLN A 89 13.58 -5.54 6.25
N SER A 90 14.54 -5.97 7.05
CA SER A 90 14.68 -5.47 8.42
C SER A 90 14.90 -3.96 8.44
N VAL A 91 14.32 -3.29 9.43
CA VAL A 91 14.48 -1.85 9.68
C VAL A 91 15.93 -1.42 9.91
N PHE A 92 16.78 -2.32 10.35
CA PHE A 92 18.23 -2.07 10.44
C PHE A 92 18.90 -1.92 9.07
N ARG A 93 18.29 -2.48 8.03
CA ARG A 93 18.77 -2.36 6.66
C ARG A 93 18.21 -1.12 5.97
N THR A 94 16.93 -0.85 6.12
CA THR A 94 16.28 0.30 5.50
C THR A 94 16.55 1.62 6.23
N GLY A 95 16.95 1.56 7.51
CA GLY A 95 17.09 2.73 8.37
C GLY A 95 15.76 3.29 8.90
N LEU A 96 14.62 2.78 8.45
CA LEU A 96 13.28 3.25 8.81
C LEU A 96 12.83 2.68 10.16
N SER A 97 13.66 2.83 11.19
CA SER A 97 13.45 2.27 12.51
C SER A 97 12.69 3.18 13.49
N LYS A 98 12.25 4.36 13.03
CA LYS A 98 11.52 5.34 13.84
C LYS A 98 10.26 5.78 13.13
N VAL A 99 9.33 6.38 13.88
CA VAL A 99 8.16 7.04 13.32
C VAL A 99 8.62 8.21 12.44
N GLY A 100 8.18 8.21 11.17
CA GLY A 100 8.39 9.33 10.25
C GLY A 100 7.55 10.53 10.66
N LEU A 101 8.10 11.73 10.50
CA LEU A 101 7.41 12.99 10.78
C LEU A 101 7.30 13.81 9.48
N PRO A 102 6.31 14.71 9.37
CA PRO A 102 6.21 15.63 8.25
C PRO A 102 7.52 16.40 8.02
N GLY A 103 7.93 16.53 6.77
CA GLY A 103 9.17 17.19 6.37
C GLY A 103 10.46 16.41 6.65
N ALA A 104 10.37 15.18 7.17
CA ALA A 104 11.54 14.33 7.37
C ALA A 104 12.22 13.98 6.04
N LYS A 105 13.54 13.74 6.12
CA LYS A 105 14.33 13.32 4.94
C LYS A 105 14.30 11.83 4.72
N GLU A 106 13.90 11.11 5.74
CA GLU A 106 13.87 9.65 5.77
C GLU A 106 12.58 9.13 5.11
N GLY A 107 12.72 8.14 4.26
CA GLY A 107 11.64 7.48 3.55
C GLY A 107 12.17 6.36 2.67
N MET A 108 11.32 5.78 1.84
CA MET A 108 11.73 4.78 0.86
C MET A 108 12.79 5.36 -0.08
N GLN A 109 13.81 4.57 -0.36
CA GLN A 109 14.89 4.94 -1.27
C GLN A 109 14.68 4.25 -2.63
N PRO A 110 15.19 4.83 -3.73
CA PRO A 110 14.98 4.27 -5.07
C PRO A 110 15.43 2.81 -5.24
N GLU A 111 16.39 2.38 -4.46
CA GLU A 111 16.91 1.00 -4.46
C GLU A 111 16.09 0.01 -3.61
N ASP A 112 15.13 0.49 -2.81
CA ASP A 112 14.32 -0.36 -1.95
C ASP A 112 13.31 -1.18 -2.79
N PRO A 113 13.41 -2.51 -2.82
CA PRO A 113 12.41 -3.34 -3.45
C PRO A 113 11.13 -3.32 -2.62
N THR A 114 10.00 -3.48 -3.28
CA THR A 114 8.71 -3.62 -2.59
C THR A 114 7.98 -4.88 -3.02
N ILE A 115 6.98 -5.29 -2.24
CA ILE A 115 6.08 -6.37 -2.64
C ILE A 115 5.41 -6.07 -3.99
N ALA A 116 5.12 -4.80 -4.28
CA ALA A 116 4.53 -4.37 -5.55
C ALA A 116 5.50 -4.56 -6.72
N THR A 117 6.78 -4.18 -6.58
CA THR A 117 7.79 -4.40 -7.64
C THR A 117 7.94 -5.88 -7.97
N VAL A 118 7.87 -6.76 -6.95
CA VAL A 118 7.94 -8.21 -7.18
C VAL A 118 6.68 -8.73 -7.87
N LEU A 119 5.49 -8.32 -7.42
CA LEU A 119 4.22 -8.78 -7.99
C LEU A 119 4.02 -8.29 -9.44
N ASN A 120 4.48 -7.09 -9.77
CA ASN A 120 4.44 -6.59 -11.14
C ASN A 120 5.22 -7.49 -12.12
N THR A 121 6.33 -8.10 -11.70
CA THR A 121 7.05 -9.07 -12.55
C THR A 121 6.21 -10.31 -12.85
N GLN A 122 5.19 -10.55 -12.07
CA GLN A 122 4.24 -11.63 -12.23
C GLN A 122 2.94 -11.18 -12.94
N GLY A 123 2.86 -9.91 -13.36
CA GLY A 123 1.72 -9.34 -14.08
C GLY A 123 0.51 -9.03 -13.21
N TYR A 124 0.71 -8.78 -11.92
CA TYR A 124 -0.33 -8.21 -11.06
C TYR A 124 -0.45 -6.72 -11.30
N ALA A 125 -1.67 -6.21 -11.25
CA ALA A 125 -1.93 -4.81 -10.98
C ALA A 125 -1.87 -4.59 -9.44
N THR A 126 -1.31 -3.47 -9.02
CA THR A 126 -1.00 -3.22 -7.61
C THR A 126 -1.55 -1.88 -7.14
N GLY A 127 -2.17 -1.85 -5.97
CA GLY A 127 -2.69 -0.63 -5.37
C GLY A 127 -2.45 -0.60 -3.87
N GLN A 128 -2.21 0.59 -3.34
CA GLN A 128 -2.11 0.83 -1.90
C GLN A 128 -3.10 1.91 -1.51
N PHE A 129 -3.92 1.64 -0.49
CA PHE A 129 -4.98 2.53 -0.05
C PHE A 129 -4.91 2.73 1.46
N GLY A 130 -4.95 3.99 1.90
CA GLY A 130 -4.81 4.38 3.30
C GLY A 130 -3.41 4.87 3.65
N LYS A 131 -3.01 4.79 4.93
CA LYS A 131 -1.76 5.33 5.42
C LYS A 131 -0.53 4.64 4.80
N ASN A 132 0.41 5.44 4.24
CA ASN A 132 1.71 4.94 3.77
C ASN A 132 2.78 4.96 4.87
N HIS A 133 3.10 6.12 5.40
CA HIS A 133 4.07 6.39 6.47
C HIS A 133 5.53 5.97 6.18
N LEU A 134 5.94 6.06 4.92
CA LEU A 134 7.29 5.70 4.46
C LEU A 134 7.98 6.85 3.71
N GLY A 135 7.70 8.09 4.13
CA GLY A 135 8.19 9.33 3.55
C GLY A 135 7.10 10.13 2.86
N ASP A 136 7.35 11.43 2.67
CA ASP A 136 6.38 12.41 2.14
C ASP A 136 6.80 13.11 0.86
N ARG A 137 7.99 12.84 0.37
CA ARG A 137 8.46 13.39 -0.90
C ARG A 137 7.89 12.59 -2.06
N ASP A 138 7.76 13.24 -3.21
CA ASP A 138 7.21 12.58 -4.40
C ASP A 138 7.97 11.32 -4.78
N GLU A 139 9.30 11.34 -4.68
CA GLU A 139 10.15 10.17 -4.96
C GLU A 139 9.97 9.00 -3.98
N MET A 140 9.33 9.24 -2.82
CA MET A 140 9.06 8.24 -1.78
C MET A 140 7.65 7.68 -1.82
N LEU A 141 6.81 8.16 -2.74
CA LEU A 141 5.43 7.69 -2.85
C LEU A 141 5.36 6.25 -3.38
N PRO A 142 4.36 5.47 -2.97
CA PRO A 142 4.22 4.08 -3.39
C PRO A 142 4.28 3.87 -4.90
N THR A 143 3.78 4.82 -5.69
CA THR A 143 3.77 4.76 -7.16
C THR A 143 5.14 4.92 -7.80
N MET A 144 6.15 5.40 -7.08
CA MET A 144 7.56 5.34 -7.49
C MET A 144 8.24 4.02 -7.09
N HIS A 145 7.56 3.21 -6.27
CA HIS A 145 8.07 1.96 -5.71
C HIS A 145 7.23 0.73 -6.11
N GLY A 146 6.70 0.76 -7.34
CA GLY A 146 6.06 -0.38 -7.98
C GLY A 146 4.55 -0.49 -7.83
N PHE A 147 3.90 0.34 -7.01
CA PHE A 147 2.44 0.41 -7.00
C PHE A 147 1.92 1.17 -8.22
N ASP A 148 0.86 0.66 -8.85
CA ASP A 148 0.23 1.33 -9.99
C ASP A 148 -0.61 2.52 -9.53
N GLU A 149 -1.22 2.40 -8.33
CA GLU A 149 -2.07 3.44 -7.74
C GLU A 149 -1.85 3.53 -6.22
N PHE A 150 -1.88 4.76 -5.71
CA PHE A 150 -1.91 5.06 -4.28
C PHE A 150 -2.96 6.12 -3.98
N LEU A 151 -3.81 5.87 -3.00
CA LEU A 151 -4.71 6.87 -2.43
C LEU A 151 -4.67 6.79 -0.90
N GLY A 152 -4.18 7.83 -0.25
CA GLY A 152 -4.11 7.85 1.21
C GLY A 152 -3.30 8.98 1.80
N ASN A 153 -3.18 8.95 3.09
CA ASN A 153 -2.38 9.89 3.88
C ASN A 153 -0.95 9.36 4.11
N LEU A 154 -0.04 10.28 4.37
CA LEU A 154 1.38 9.94 4.49
C LEU A 154 1.84 9.72 5.92
N TYR A 155 1.03 10.08 6.91
CA TYR A 155 1.36 10.03 8.33
C TYR A 155 0.24 9.40 9.17
N HIS A 156 0.44 9.31 10.47
CA HIS A 156 -0.61 8.96 11.43
C HIS A 156 -1.60 10.12 11.59
N LEU A 157 -2.81 9.82 12.02
CA LEU A 157 -3.90 10.79 12.10
C LEU A 157 -3.54 12.00 12.98
N ASN A 158 -2.83 11.80 14.08
CA ASN A 158 -2.42 12.92 14.93
C ASN A 158 -1.58 13.96 14.18
N ALA A 159 -0.64 13.54 13.32
CA ALA A 159 0.14 14.49 12.54
C ALA A 159 -0.70 15.19 11.46
N GLU A 160 -1.65 14.48 10.86
CA GLU A 160 -2.58 15.04 9.88
C GLU A 160 -3.52 16.08 10.51
N GLU A 161 -3.86 15.90 11.79
CA GLU A 161 -4.79 16.76 12.53
C GLU A 161 -4.11 17.92 13.27
N GLU A 162 -2.79 17.91 13.45
CA GLU A 162 -2.03 18.98 14.13
C GLU A 162 -2.34 20.39 13.62
N PRO A 163 -2.46 20.63 12.30
CA PRO A 163 -2.80 21.97 11.77
C PRO A 163 -4.19 22.50 12.21
N GLU A 164 -5.06 21.64 12.76
CA GLU A 164 -6.38 22.06 13.27
C GLU A 164 -6.34 22.57 14.72
N ASN A 165 -5.20 22.44 15.40
CA ASN A 165 -5.04 22.91 16.77
C ASN A 165 -4.87 24.44 16.82
N GLU A 166 -5.50 25.09 17.80
CA GLU A 166 -5.48 26.54 17.94
C GLU A 166 -4.07 27.10 18.21
N ASP A 167 -3.18 26.30 18.82
CA ASP A 167 -1.80 26.63 19.15
C ASP A 167 -0.79 26.18 18.09
N TYR A 168 -1.25 25.64 16.96
CA TYR A 168 -0.37 25.24 15.87
C TYR A 168 0.38 26.46 15.28
N PRO A 169 1.72 26.48 15.31
CA PRO A 169 2.49 27.67 14.98
C PRO A 169 2.69 27.87 13.46
N ALA A 170 1.61 27.77 12.69
CA ALA A 170 1.66 27.73 11.21
C ALA A 170 2.55 28.80 10.60
N ASP A 171 2.37 30.05 11.05
CA ASP A 171 3.02 31.25 10.46
C ASP A 171 4.37 31.57 11.09
N VAL A 172 4.88 30.76 12.01
CA VAL A 172 6.19 31.00 12.65
C VAL A 172 7.29 30.85 11.59
N MET A 173 8.03 31.94 11.35
CA MET A 173 9.13 31.97 10.41
C MET A 173 10.36 31.27 10.97
N LEU A 174 10.88 30.30 10.23
CA LEU A 174 12.07 29.55 10.58
C LEU A 174 13.35 30.24 10.05
N ALA A 175 14.52 29.83 10.56
CA ALA A 175 15.80 30.41 10.20
C ALA A 175 16.17 30.26 8.71
N ASP A 176 15.56 29.30 8.01
CA ASP A 176 15.76 29.06 6.59
C ASP A 176 14.79 29.83 5.69
N GLY A 177 13.92 30.64 6.28
CA GLY A 177 12.98 31.50 5.55
C GLY A 177 11.67 30.83 5.17
N GLN A 178 11.43 29.60 5.60
CA GLN A 178 10.13 28.93 5.47
C GLN A 178 9.28 29.16 6.73
N THR A 179 7.98 29.12 6.61
CA THR A 179 7.10 29.03 7.77
C THR A 179 7.14 27.61 8.37
N PHE A 180 6.69 27.49 9.62
CA PHE A 180 6.59 26.19 10.26
C PHE A 180 5.68 25.23 9.48
N ALA A 181 4.53 25.72 9.01
CA ALA A 181 3.59 24.92 8.23
C ALA A 181 4.19 24.47 6.89
N GLU A 182 4.93 25.34 6.18
CA GLU A 182 5.58 24.96 4.92
C GLU A 182 6.63 23.86 5.09
N LYS A 183 7.29 23.82 6.23
CA LYS A 183 8.39 22.88 6.46
C LYS A 183 7.96 21.58 7.15
N TYR A 184 7.03 21.66 8.07
CA TYR A 184 6.64 20.57 8.95
C TYR A 184 5.16 20.23 8.89
N GLY A 185 4.36 20.97 8.12
CA GLY A 185 2.97 20.65 7.89
C GLY A 185 2.83 19.34 7.13
N PRO A 186 1.86 18.50 7.49
CA PRO A 186 1.56 17.31 6.71
C PRO A 186 1.02 17.70 5.33
N ARG A 187 1.35 16.90 4.32
CA ARG A 187 0.65 16.96 3.04
C ARG A 187 -0.77 16.45 3.22
N GLY A 188 -1.66 16.84 2.34
CA GLY A 188 -3.03 16.32 2.32
C GLY A 188 -3.12 14.84 1.92
N VAL A 189 -4.33 14.38 1.68
CA VAL A 189 -4.56 13.05 1.11
C VAL A 189 -4.04 13.03 -0.32
N ILE A 190 -3.08 12.17 -0.56
CA ILE A 190 -2.42 12.06 -1.87
C ILE A 190 -3.14 10.98 -2.69
N HIS A 191 -3.43 11.32 -3.95
CA HIS A 191 -3.80 10.36 -4.97
C HIS A 191 -2.71 10.36 -6.05
N SER A 192 -2.03 9.25 -6.24
CA SER A 192 -0.98 9.14 -7.26
C SER A 192 -1.14 7.90 -8.11
N TRP A 193 -0.61 7.97 -9.34
CA TRP A 193 -0.63 6.90 -10.33
C TRP A 193 0.74 6.79 -11.01
N SER A 194 1.22 5.56 -11.15
CA SER A 194 2.40 5.28 -11.95
C SER A 194 2.08 5.40 -13.43
N ASN A 195 2.95 6.04 -14.21
CA ASN A 195 2.84 6.07 -15.66
C ASN A 195 3.49 4.84 -16.34
N GLY A 196 4.13 3.97 -15.56
CA GLY A 196 4.79 2.75 -16.07
C GLY A 196 6.17 2.99 -16.69
N ASP A 197 6.63 4.24 -16.77
CA ASP A 197 7.92 4.66 -17.35
C ASP A 197 8.91 5.20 -16.31
N GLY A 198 8.63 4.96 -15.03
CA GLY A 198 9.41 5.52 -13.92
C GLY A 198 8.99 6.93 -13.51
N THR A 199 7.90 7.46 -14.08
CA THR A 199 7.28 8.71 -13.67
C THR A 199 5.90 8.46 -13.07
N GLN A 200 5.32 9.47 -12.45
CA GLN A 200 4.01 9.40 -11.80
C GLN A 200 3.22 10.68 -11.98
N ARG A 201 1.89 10.58 -11.85
CA ARG A 201 1.00 11.71 -11.63
C ARG A 201 0.66 11.77 -10.14
N VAL A 202 0.71 12.95 -9.56
CA VAL A 202 0.41 13.18 -8.14
C VAL A 202 -0.64 14.29 -8.01
N GLU A 203 -1.66 14.04 -7.22
CA GLU A 203 -2.68 15.00 -6.85
C GLU A 203 -2.76 15.06 -5.32
N ASP A 204 -2.62 16.25 -4.75
CA ASP A 204 -2.98 16.51 -3.36
C ASP A 204 -4.46 16.88 -3.33
N THR A 205 -5.28 16.01 -2.75
CA THR A 205 -6.75 16.19 -2.74
C THR A 205 -7.23 17.05 -1.59
N GLY A 206 -6.30 17.59 -0.80
CA GLY A 206 -6.57 18.44 0.35
C GLY A 206 -6.40 17.73 1.69
N PRO A 207 -6.46 18.48 2.79
CA PRO A 207 -6.17 17.98 4.13
C PRO A 207 -7.15 16.88 4.55
N LEU A 208 -6.63 15.91 5.29
CA LEU A 208 -7.46 14.97 6.03
C LEU A 208 -7.99 15.67 7.27
N THR A 209 -9.27 16.04 7.27
CA THR A 209 -9.90 16.78 8.36
C THR A 209 -10.80 15.90 9.20
N LYS A 210 -11.04 16.31 10.46
CA LYS A 210 -12.02 15.65 11.36
C LYS A 210 -13.47 15.94 11.01
N LYS A 211 -13.74 16.80 10.05
CA LYS A 211 -15.08 17.28 9.68
C LYS A 211 -15.65 16.51 8.53
#